data_f7b6b0a0401ca723986702cb6e3a06f1
#
_entry.id   f7b6b0a0401ca723986702cb6e3a06f1
#
_cell.length_a   1.000
_cell.length_b   1.000
_cell.length_c   1.000
_cell.angle_alpha   90.00
_cell.angle_beta   90.00
_cell.angle_gamma   90.00
#
_symmetry.space_group_name_H-M   'P 1'
#
loop_
_entity.id
_entity.type
_entity.pdbx_description
1 polymer ?
#
loop_
_entity_poly.entity_id
_entity_poly.type
_entity_poly.pdbx_seq_one_letter_code
_entity_poly.pdbx_strand_id
1 'polypeptide(L)'
;MNPRLDLLQSYPFQRLATLLAGNQPPATVKPVSLHIGEPKHPTPAFIRDTLVDNLDGLSGYPATLGTDALRQAIAQWIGRRYGIPPPDPATQVLPVNGSREALFAF
;
A
#
# COMPACT_ATOMS: atom_id res chain seq x y z
N MET A 1 9.64 -28.14 -22.00
CA MET A 1 8.92 -27.10 -21.21
C MET A 1 8.64 -27.70 -19.83
N ASN A 2 8.63 -26.92 -18.77
CA ASN A 2 8.37 -27.47 -17.44
C ASN A 2 6.90 -27.89 -17.31
N PRO A 3 6.58 -29.17 -17.05
CA PRO A 3 5.19 -29.64 -17.00
C PRO A 3 4.37 -29.05 -15.83
N ARG A 4 5.05 -28.43 -14.86
CA ARG A 4 4.35 -27.70 -13.77
C ARG A 4 3.64 -26.43 -14.24
N LEU A 5 3.98 -25.90 -15.42
CA LEU A 5 3.28 -24.75 -15.98
C LEU A 5 1.82 -25.07 -16.30
N ASP A 6 1.53 -26.31 -16.64
CA ASP A 6 0.16 -26.76 -16.94
C ASP A 6 -0.74 -26.83 -15.69
N LEU A 7 -0.13 -26.77 -14.50
CA LEU A 7 -0.83 -26.73 -13.21
C LEU A 7 -1.19 -25.31 -12.76
N LEU A 8 -0.68 -24.29 -13.47
CA LEU A 8 -0.99 -22.90 -13.10
C LEU A 8 -2.47 -22.61 -13.35
N GLN A 9 -3.10 -22.06 -12.34
CA GLN A 9 -4.47 -21.58 -12.42
C GLN A 9 -4.49 -20.09 -12.77
N SER A 10 -5.51 -19.67 -13.51
CA SER A 10 -5.71 -18.23 -13.74
C SER A 10 -5.92 -17.48 -12.42
N TYR A 11 -5.46 -16.23 -12.40
CA TYR A 11 -5.57 -15.38 -11.21
C TYR A 11 -7.02 -15.30 -10.70
N PRO A 12 -7.28 -15.48 -9.39
CA PRO A 12 -8.64 -15.61 -8.87
C PRO A 12 -9.57 -14.46 -9.22
N PHE A 13 -9.07 -13.20 -9.20
CA PHE A 13 -9.87 -12.04 -9.58
C PHE A 13 -10.21 -11.99 -11.07
N GLN A 14 -9.36 -12.56 -11.93
CA GLN A 14 -9.67 -12.70 -13.35
C GLN A 14 -10.79 -13.72 -13.57
N ARG A 15 -10.79 -14.82 -12.83
CA ARG A 15 -11.89 -15.81 -12.84
C ARG A 15 -13.19 -15.17 -12.36
N LEU A 16 -13.15 -14.40 -11.26
CA LEU A 16 -14.30 -13.68 -10.76
C LEU A 16 -14.84 -12.67 -11.79
N ALA A 17 -13.96 -11.90 -12.43
CA ALA A 17 -14.34 -10.94 -13.47
C ALA A 17 -15.04 -11.65 -14.64
N THR A 18 -14.54 -12.81 -15.07
CA THR A 18 -15.16 -13.63 -16.13
C THR A 18 -16.54 -14.12 -15.73
N LEU A 19 -16.71 -14.59 -14.49
CA LEU A 19 -18.02 -15.04 -13.98
C LEU A 19 -19.05 -13.90 -13.90
N LEU A 20 -18.60 -12.69 -13.62
CA LEU A 20 -19.45 -11.51 -13.47
C LEU A 20 -19.73 -10.77 -14.79
N ALA A 21 -18.97 -11.03 -15.86
CA ALA A 21 -19.03 -10.28 -17.11
C ALA A 21 -20.42 -10.25 -17.78
N GLY A 22 -21.25 -11.28 -17.55
CA GLY A 22 -22.61 -11.35 -18.09
C GLY A 22 -23.69 -10.71 -17.22
N ASN A 23 -23.33 -10.24 -16.03
CA ASN A 23 -24.30 -9.69 -15.07
C ASN A 23 -24.36 -8.16 -15.21
N GLN A 24 -25.50 -7.63 -15.63
CA GLN A 24 -25.74 -6.20 -15.71
C GLN A 24 -26.66 -5.80 -14.55
N PRO A 25 -26.23 -4.92 -13.65
CA PRO A 25 -27.10 -4.41 -12.60
C PRO A 25 -28.23 -3.58 -13.22
N PRO A 26 -29.41 -3.49 -12.56
CA PRO A 26 -30.47 -2.61 -12.99
C PRO A 26 -29.94 -1.16 -13.13
N ALA A 27 -30.35 -0.46 -14.20
CA ALA A 27 -29.89 0.91 -14.49
C ALA A 27 -30.23 1.92 -13.36
N THR A 28 -31.18 1.58 -12.51
CA THR A 28 -31.63 2.40 -11.36
C THR A 28 -30.72 2.26 -10.14
N VAL A 29 -29.81 1.27 -10.11
CA VAL A 29 -28.94 0.99 -8.98
C VAL A 29 -27.50 1.21 -9.35
N LYS A 30 -26.80 2.10 -8.62
CA LYS A 30 -25.37 2.31 -8.80
C LYS A 30 -24.60 1.10 -8.21
N PRO A 31 -23.80 0.39 -9.01
CA PRO A 31 -23.02 -0.74 -8.51
C PRO A 31 -22.02 -0.31 -7.42
N VAL A 32 -21.92 -1.12 -6.37
CA VAL A 32 -20.93 -0.94 -5.30
C VAL A 32 -20.01 -2.18 -5.30
N SER A 33 -18.74 -1.95 -5.59
CA SER A 33 -17.72 -3.01 -5.59
C SER A 33 -17.24 -3.29 -4.17
N LEU A 34 -17.46 -4.52 -3.68
CA LEU A 34 -17.06 -4.96 -2.33
C LEU A 34 -15.97 -6.05 -2.35
N HIS A 35 -15.47 -6.44 -3.53
CA HIS A 35 -14.55 -7.56 -3.66
C HIS A 35 -13.09 -7.20 -3.35
N ILE A 36 -12.75 -5.91 -3.27
CA ILE A 36 -11.43 -5.41 -2.87
C ILE A 36 -11.65 -4.34 -1.80
N GLY A 37 -10.94 -4.47 -0.68
CA GLY A 37 -10.94 -3.49 0.41
C GLY A 37 -10.06 -2.27 0.10
N GLU A 38 -10.34 -1.60 -1.03
CA GLU A 38 -9.60 -0.42 -1.47
C GLU A 38 -10.35 0.86 -1.10
N PRO A 39 -9.78 1.73 -0.25
CA PRO A 39 -10.35 3.05 0.00
C PRO A 39 -10.29 3.89 -1.27
N LYS A 40 -11.43 4.42 -1.73
CA LYS A 40 -11.51 5.27 -2.95
C LYS A 40 -11.74 6.73 -2.64
N HIS A 41 -11.38 7.19 -1.46
CA HIS A 41 -11.42 8.59 -1.12
C HIS A 41 -10.30 9.36 -1.84
N PRO A 42 -10.55 10.61 -2.26
CA PRO A 42 -9.50 11.42 -2.87
C PRO A 42 -8.36 11.66 -1.86
N THR A 43 -7.12 11.57 -2.34
CA THR A 43 -5.95 11.89 -1.51
C THR A 43 -6.04 13.37 -1.07
N PRO A 44 -5.85 13.69 0.21
CA PRO A 44 -5.82 15.06 0.70
C PRO A 44 -4.83 15.94 -0.07
N ALA A 45 -5.21 17.19 -0.33
CA ALA A 45 -4.40 18.09 -1.14
C ALA A 45 -2.98 18.27 -0.59
N PHE A 46 -2.84 18.47 0.73
CA PHE A 46 -1.54 18.67 1.36
C PHE A 46 -0.55 17.50 1.12
N ILE A 47 -1.03 16.27 0.99
CA ILE A 47 -0.16 15.11 0.68
C ILE A 47 0.36 15.21 -0.76
N ARG A 48 -0.52 15.56 -1.70
CA ARG A 48 -0.15 15.70 -3.11
C ARG A 48 0.81 16.87 -3.30
N ASP A 49 0.53 17.99 -2.66
CA ASP A 49 1.34 19.21 -2.74
C ASP A 49 2.73 18.94 -2.16
N THR A 50 2.81 18.31 -0.98
CA THR A 50 4.09 17.91 -0.38
C THR A 50 4.89 16.98 -1.31
N LEU A 51 4.25 16.03 -2.00
CA LEU A 51 4.93 15.16 -2.94
C LEU A 51 5.51 15.97 -4.12
N VAL A 52 4.73 16.88 -4.68
CA VAL A 52 5.17 17.75 -5.79
C VAL A 52 6.35 18.64 -5.37
N ASP A 53 6.28 19.22 -4.19
CA ASP A 53 7.33 20.12 -3.66
C ASP A 53 8.66 19.39 -3.37
N ASN A 54 8.65 18.05 -3.31
CA ASN A 54 9.82 17.24 -2.99
C ASN A 54 10.24 16.28 -4.12
N LEU A 55 9.80 16.50 -5.35
CA LEU A 55 10.16 15.64 -6.49
C LEU A 55 11.66 15.60 -6.78
N ASP A 56 12.39 16.64 -6.46
CA ASP A 56 13.87 16.69 -6.61
C ASP A 56 14.57 15.59 -5.79
N GLY A 57 13.96 15.11 -4.73
CA GLY A 57 14.45 13.99 -3.93
C GLY A 57 14.49 12.64 -4.66
N LEU A 58 13.87 12.54 -5.85
CA LEU A 58 13.88 11.33 -6.67
C LEU A 58 15.20 11.09 -7.40
N SER A 59 16.13 12.04 -7.37
CA SER A 59 17.41 11.99 -8.10
C SER A 59 18.42 10.96 -7.57
N GLY A 60 18.19 10.38 -6.40
CA GLY A 60 19.12 9.44 -5.75
C GLY A 60 18.45 8.14 -5.29
N TYR A 61 19.26 7.10 -5.08
CA TYR A 61 18.79 5.87 -4.46
C TYR A 61 18.42 6.12 -2.98
N PRO A 62 17.28 5.59 -2.52
CA PRO A 62 16.95 5.66 -1.10
C PRO A 62 17.88 4.77 -0.28
N ALA A 63 18.21 5.20 0.95
CA ALA A 63 18.90 4.33 1.90
C ALA A 63 18.02 3.13 2.27
N THR A 64 18.63 1.96 2.45
CA THR A 64 17.92 0.70 2.80
C THR A 64 17.09 0.84 4.07
N LEU A 65 17.59 1.59 5.05
CA LEU A 65 16.89 1.85 6.32
C LEU A 65 15.89 3.02 6.22
N GLY A 66 15.75 3.66 5.06
CA GLY A 66 15.06 4.94 4.94
C GLY A 66 15.87 6.09 5.54
N THR A 67 15.38 7.32 5.41
CA THR A 67 16.02 8.49 5.99
C THR A 67 15.80 8.56 7.51
N ASP A 68 16.74 9.13 8.24
CA ASP A 68 16.57 9.37 9.68
C ASP A 68 15.36 10.26 9.97
N ALA A 69 15.14 11.27 9.14
CA ALA A 69 13.98 12.16 9.28
C ALA A 69 12.65 11.41 9.17
N LEU A 70 12.52 10.46 8.24
CA LEU A 70 11.32 9.63 8.09
C LEU A 70 11.12 8.74 9.32
N ARG A 71 12.17 8.06 9.79
CA ARG A 71 12.09 7.18 10.96
C ARG A 71 11.74 7.95 12.23
N GLN A 72 12.31 9.13 12.42
CA GLN A 72 11.97 10.02 13.54
C GLN A 72 10.52 10.49 13.45
N ALA A 73 10.04 10.89 12.27
CA ALA A 73 8.66 11.31 12.08
C ALA A 73 7.67 10.18 12.41
N ILE A 74 7.97 8.94 11.97
CA ILE A 74 7.17 7.75 12.31
C ILE A 74 7.14 7.52 13.82
N ALA A 75 8.30 7.51 14.48
CA ALA A 75 8.40 7.29 15.92
C ALA A 75 7.59 8.32 16.71
N GLN A 76 7.75 9.59 16.37
CA GLN A 76 6.99 10.67 17.00
C GLN A 76 5.48 10.57 16.74
N TRP A 77 5.09 10.18 15.51
CA TRP A 77 3.68 9.98 15.20
C TRP A 77 3.06 8.86 16.03
N ILE A 78 3.76 7.73 16.19
CA ILE A 78 3.33 6.61 17.04
C ILE A 78 3.14 7.08 18.46
N GLY A 79 4.13 7.80 19.02
CA GLY A 79 4.02 8.34 20.38
C GLY A 79 2.80 9.22 20.57
N ARG A 80 2.59 10.18 19.67
CA ARG A 80 1.41 11.08 19.74
C ARG A 80 0.08 10.36 19.52
N ARG A 81 0.04 9.42 18.57
CA ARG A 81 -1.20 8.72 18.17
C ARG A 81 -1.72 7.79 19.25
N TYR A 82 -0.82 7.13 19.96
CA TYR A 82 -1.15 6.07 20.92
C TYR A 82 -0.87 6.46 22.39
N GLY A 83 -0.31 7.62 22.65
CA GLY A 83 0.00 8.07 24.02
C GLY A 83 1.07 7.22 24.71
N ILE A 84 2.01 6.66 23.97
CA ILE A 84 3.10 5.82 24.47
C ILE A 84 4.46 6.52 24.28
N PRO A 85 5.52 6.11 24.98
CA PRO A 85 6.87 6.55 24.65
C PRO A 85 7.18 6.24 23.18
N PRO A 86 7.71 7.19 22.39
CA PRO A 86 8.08 6.95 21.01
C PRO A 86 9.08 5.79 20.91
N PRO A 87 8.93 4.87 19.94
CA PRO A 87 9.95 3.87 19.68
C PRO A 87 11.28 4.51 19.27
N ASP A 88 12.38 3.84 19.53
CA ASP A 88 13.70 4.30 19.07
C ASP A 88 13.77 4.27 17.53
N PRO A 89 13.91 5.42 16.86
CA PRO A 89 13.93 5.46 15.40
C PRO A 89 15.13 4.74 14.77
N ALA A 90 16.21 4.53 15.53
CA ALA A 90 17.40 3.86 15.03
C ALA A 90 17.28 2.33 15.00
N THR A 91 16.56 1.74 15.96
CA THR A 91 16.54 0.30 16.19
C THR A 91 15.16 -0.34 16.11
N GLN A 92 14.09 0.46 16.19
CA GLN A 92 12.71 -0.04 16.29
C GLN A 92 11.80 0.44 15.14
N VAL A 93 12.33 1.17 14.16
CA VAL A 93 11.56 1.66 13.02
C VAL A 93 12.27 1.30 11.72
N LEU A 94 11.59 0.51 10.89
CA LEU A 94 12.05 0.16 9.54
C LEU A 94 10.94 0.50 8.52
N PRO A 95 11.10 1.54 7.69
CA PRO A 95 10.22 1.79 6.57
C PRO A 95 10.30 0.67 5.54
N VAL A 96 9.15 0.27 5.03
CA VAL A 96 9.03 -0.77 3.99
C VAL A 96 8.17 -0.26 2.83
N ASN A 97 8.35 -0.82 1.64
CA ASN A 97 7.59 -0.44 0.45
C ASN A 97 6.14 -0.98 0.44
N GLY A 98 5.82 -1.83 1.42
CA GLY A 98 4.48 -2.37 1.58
C GLY A 98 4.41 -3.34 2.76
N SER A 99 3.24 -3.47 3.36
CA SER A 99 3.00 -4.38 4.49
C SER A 99 3.21 -5.86 4.12
N ARG A 100 3.00 -6.20 2.85
CA ARG A 100 3.20 -7.57 2.37
C ARG A 100 4.67 -7.96 2.45
N GLU A 101 5.58 -7.11 1.97
CA GLU A 101 7.02 -7.31 2.06
C GLU A 101 7.48 -7.40 3.52
N ALA A 102 6.95 -6.53 4.37
CA ALA A 102 7.25 -6.56 5.80
C ALA A 102 6.87 -7.91 6.43
N LEU A 103 5.66 -8.42 6.15
CA LEU A 103 5.19 -9.69 6.69
C LEU A 103 6.02 -10.90 6.22
N PHE A 104 6.54 -10.86 4.98
CA PHE A 104 7.40 -11.93 4.47
C PHE A 104 8.84 -11.84 4.96
N ALA A 105 9.31 -10.65 5.36
CA ALA A 105 10.64 -10.44 5.91
C ALA A 105 10.73 -10.73 7.42
N PHE A 106 9.60 -10.74 8.13
CA PHE A 106 9.51 -10.97 9.57
C PHE A 106 9.45 -12.46 9.89
#